data_13f5c9665a07c5af9e3aee57656f664a
#
_entry.id   13f5c9665a07c5af9e3aee57656f664a
#
_cell.length_a   1.000
_cell.length_b   1.000
_cell.length_c   1.000
_cell.angle_alpha   90.00
_cell.angle_beta   90.00
_cell.angle_gamma   90.00
#
_symmetry.space_group_name_H-M   'P 1'
#
loop_
_entity.id
_entity.type
_entity.pdbx_description
1 polymer ?
#
loop_
_entity_poly.entity_id
_entity_poly.type
_entity_poly.pdbx_seq_one_letter_code
_entity_poly.pdbx_strand_id
1 'polypeptide(L)'
;NIDVVDNDIALFDTESVISMYNGPTKLEVLTVGLCLEGTGTFNISLREFQLFPGLMVIALPNQIVEQRCFSSDFKAIFFAVSKNLLETLPKISNVLSLFFYLKDYPCFDLTPQEQETVKEYHAFIRKRLKNKEALYRKEVVMGLMQGFFFELCNIFTNHAPANATTMKNKSRKEYIFERFYESLVESYQSERSVKF
;
A
#
# COMPACT_ATOMS: atom_id res chain seq x y z
N ASN A 1 -11.00 -14.06 -8.15
CA ASN A 1 -11.95 -13.87 -7.03
C ASN A 1 -11.51 -12.66 -6.20
N ILE A 2 -12.38 -11.65 -6.07
CA ILE A 2 -12.14 -10.46 -5.25
C ILE A 2 -12.96 -10.61 -3.97
N ASP A 3 -12.30 -10.56 -2.82
CA ASP A 3 -12.92 -10.60 -1.50
C ASP A 3 -12.94 -9.17 -0.92
N VAL A 4 -14.12 -8.58 -0.68
CA VAL A 4 -14.30 -7.16 -0.32
C VAL A 4 -15.07 -7.00 1.00
N VAL A 5 -14.71 -6.00 1.81
CA VAL A 5 -15.53 -5.46 2.91
C VAL A 5 -15.73 -3.96 2.72
N ASP A 6 -17.01 -3.55 2.68
CA ASP A 6 -17.50 -2.16 2.72
C ASP A 6 -16.80 -1.18 1.74
N ASN A 7 -16.26 -1.66 0.62
CA ASN A 7 -15.43 -0.92 -0.32
C ASN A 7 -14.14 -0.35 0.27
N ASP A 8 -13.76 -0.72 1.49
CA ASP A 8 -12.57 -0.22 2.18
C ASP A 8 -11.37 -1.13 2.04
N ILE A 9 -11.59 -2.45 1.93
CA ILE A 9 -10.55 -3.46 1.80
C ILE A 9 -10.94 -4.44 0.71
N ALA A 10 -10.04 -4.70 -0.21
CA ALA A 10 -10.15 -5.80 -1.17
C ALA A 10 -8.88 -6.63 -1.18
N LEU A 11 -9.05 -7.96 -1.16
CA LEU A 11 -7.98 -8.92 -1.41
C LEU A 11 -8.26 -9.64 -2.73
N PHE A 12 -7.24 -9.77 -3.54
CA PHE A 12 -7.35 -10.44 -4.83
C PHE A 12 -6.04 -11.12 -5.23
N ASP A 13 -6.11 -11.92 -6.26
CA ASP A 13 -5.01 -12.67 -6.86
C ASP A 13 -4.78 -12.27 -8.32
N THR A 14 -3.80 -12.89 -8.96
CA THR A 14 -3.38 -12.60 -10.33
C THR A 14 -4.52 -12.67 -11.35
N GLU A 15 -5.40 -13.67 -11.25
CA GLU A 15 -6.50 -13.85 -12.22
C GLU A 15 -7.43 -12.64 -12.26
N SER A 16 -7.67 -12.05 -11.07
CA SER A 16 -8.48 -10.85 -10.94
C SER A 16 -7.79 -9.62 -11.51
N VAL A 17 -6.46 -9.49 -11.34
CA VAL A 17 -5.68 -8.33 -11.81
C VAL A 17 -5.59 -8.31 -13.34
N ILE A 18 -5.26 -9.43 -13.97
CA ILE A 18 -5.12 -9.52 -15.43
C ILE A 18 -6.43 -9.13 -16.13
N SER A 19 -7.57 -9.45 -15.51
CA SER A 19 -8.88 -9.09 -16.08
C SER A 19 -9.29 -7.63 -15.84
N MET A 20 -8.75 -6.96 -14.82
CA MET A 20 -9.16 -5.60 -14.42
C MET A 20 -8.40 -4.48 -15.15
N TYR A 21 -7.16 -4.72 -15.56
CA TYR A 21 -6.27 -3.67 -16.07
C TYR A 21 -5.92 -3.90 -17.55
N ASN A 22 -6.75 -3.40 -18.44
CA ASN A 22 -6.50 -3.39 -19.89
C ASN A 22 -5.92 -2.04 -20.35
N GLY A 23 -4.81 -1.60 -19.74
CA GLY A 23 -4.15 -0.34 -20.09
C GLY A 23 -3.82 0.53 -18.87
N PRO A 24 -3.35 1.78 -19.09
CA PRO A 24 -3.03 2.69 -18.01
C PRO A 24 -4.26 2.98 -17.14
N THR A 25 -4.17 2.65 -15.85
CA THR A 25 -5.26 2.80 -14.90
C THR A 25 -4.83 3.68 -13.72
N LYS A 26 -5.61 4.73 -13.44
CA LYS A 26 -5.41 5.55 -12.24
C LYS A 26 -5.96 4.84 -11.02
N LEU A 27 -5.12 4.59 -10.04
CA LEU A 27 -5.53 3.96 -8.79
C LEU A 27 -6.28 4.95 -7.90
N GLU A 28 -7.39 4.51 -7.33
CA GLU A 28 -8.12 5.25 -6.29
C GLU A 28 -7.76 4.81 -4.88
N VAL A 29 -7.09 3.66 -4.77
CA VAL A 29 -6.77 2.96 -3.52
C VAL A 29 -5.25 2.76 -3.38
N LEU A 30 -4.77 2.60 -2.15
CA LEU A 30 -3.44 2.05 -1.91
C LEU A 30 -3.47 0.58 -2.31
N THR A 31 -2.51 0.15 -3.12
CA THR A 31 -2.37 -1.26 -3.50
C THR A 31 -1.01 -1.78 -3.09
N VAL A 32 -1.00 -2.91 -2.37
CA VAL A 32 0.21 -3.67 -2.03
C VAL A 32 0.13 -4.99 -2.77
N GLY A 33 1.13 -5.31 -3.57
CA GLY A 33 1.24 -6.57 -4.31
C GLY A 33 2.53 -7.31 -3.95
N LEU A 34 2.45 -8.64 -3.78
CA LEU A 34 3.62 -9.52 -3.63
C LEU A 34 3.65 -10.52 -4.78
N CYS A 35 4.73 -10.51 -5.55
CA CYS A 35 4.99 -11.52 -6.57
C CYS A 35 5.39 -12.84 -5.90
N LEU A 36 4.69 -13.92 -6.24
CA LEU A 36 4.93 -15.26 -5.69
C LEU A 36 5.71 -16.14 -6.66
N GLU A 37 5.34 -16.10 -7.94
CA GLU A 37 5.92 -16.94 -9.00
C GLU A 37 5.95 -16.15 -10.32
N GLY A 38 6.81 -16.55 -11.24
CA GLY A 38 6.92 -15.95 -12.56
C GLY A 38 7.60 -14.58 -12.57
N THR A 39 7.52 -13.91 -13.69
CA THR A 39 8.13 -12.58 -13.91
C THR A 39 7.16 -11.68 -14.65
N GLY A 40 7.41 -10.38 -14.60
CA GLY A 40 6.60 -9.42 -15.35
C GLY A 40 7.24 -8.03 -15.43
N THR A 41 6.65 -7.18 -16.23
CA THR A 41 6.98 -5.75 -16.28
C THR A 41 5.70 -4.93 -16.12
N PHE A 42 5.80 -3.82 -15.40
CA PHE A 42 4.72 -2.89 -15.20
C PHE A 42 5.26 -1.47 -15.04
N ASN A 43 4.41 -0.50 -15.28
CA ASN A 43 4.74 0.91 -15.08
C ASN A 43 3.98 1.47 -13.88
N ILE A 44 4.65 2.29 -13.08
CA ILE A 44 4.02 3.22 -12.12
C ILE A 44 4.44 4.64 -12.50
N SER A 45 3.49 5.50 -12.82
CA SER A 45 3.72 6.91 -13.15
C SER A 45 4.85 7.10 -14.19
N LEU A 46 4.80 6.33 -15.28
CA LEU A 46 5.76 6.34 -16.40
C LEU A 46 7.14 5.71 -16.10
N ARG A 47 7.38 5.16 -14.93
CA ARG A 47 8.61 4.43 -14.61
C ARG A 47 8.33 2.94 -14.73
N GLU A 48 9.19 2.24 -15.45
CA GLU A 48 9.11 0.78 -15.61
C GLU A 48 9.81 0.06 -14.47
N PHE A 49 9.17 -1.02 -14.00
CA PHE A 49 9.67 -1.90 -12.96
C PHE A 49 9.54 -3.35 -13.40
N GLN A 50 10.47 -4.19 -12.97
CA GLN A 50 10.45 -5.62 -13.20
C GLN A 50 9.94 -6.35 -11.97
N LEU A 51 9.06 -7.34 -12.19
CA LEU A 51 8.55 -8.24 -11.16
C LEU A 51 9.32 -9.54 -11.19
N PHE A 52 9.62 -10.05 -10.02
CA PHE A 52 10.20 -11.37 -9.79
C PHE A 52 9.71 -11.92 -8.44
N PRO A 53 9.83 -13.24 -8.20
CA PRO A 53 9.36 -13.84 -6.96
C PRO A 53 10.04 -13.20 -5.72
N GLY A 54 9.21 -12.81 -4.75
CA GLY A 54 9.65 -12.11 -3.54
C GLY A 54 9.61 -10.59 -3.61
N LEU A 55 9.44 -10.00 -4.80
CA LEU A 55 9.29 -8.56 -4.92
C LEU A 55 7.90 -8.11 -4.44
N MET A 56 7.88 -7.23 -3.45
CA MET A 56 6.68 -6.51 -3.03
C MET A 56 6.64 -5.13 -3.71
N VAL A 57 5.47 -4.75 -4.17
CA VAL A 57 5.21 -3.46 -4.83
C VAL A 57 4.11 -2.71 -4.10
N ILE A 58 4.31 -1.41 -3.89
CA ILE A 58 3.31 -0.53 -3.29
C ILE A 58 3.00 0.60 -4.25
N ALA A 59 1.75 0.65 -4.69
CA ALA A 59 1.24 1.72 -5.52
C ALA A 59 0.28 2.60 -4.70
N LEU A 60 0.55 3.90 -4.72
CA LEU A 60 -0.20 4.89 -3.95
C LEU A 60 -1.47 5.35 -4.68
N PRO A 61 -2.48 5.85 -3.96
CA PRO A 61 -3.63 6.49 -4.59
C PRO A 61 -3.20 7.63 -5.53
N ASN A 62 -3.92 7.76 -6.63
CA ASN A 62 -3.68 8.71 -7.73
C ASN A 62 -2.46 8.40 -8.63
N GLN A 63 -1.69 7.35 -8.38
CA GLN A 63 -0.69 6.89 -9.36
C GLN A 63 -1.37 6.18 -10.53
N ILE A 64 -0.75 6.27 -11.70
CA ILE A 64 -1.16 5.53 -12.90
C ILE A 64 -0.32 4.26 -12.96
N VAL A 65 -0.98 3.12 -12.98
CA VAL A 65 -0.35 1.80 -13.12
C VAL A 65 -0.73 1.21 -14.48
N GLU A 66 0.23 0.64 -15.17
CA GLU A 66 0.01 -0.03 -16.45
C GLU A 66 0.76 -1.37 -16.46
N GLN A 67 0.04 -2.44 -16.74
CA GLN A 67 0.62 -3.76 -16.96
C GLN A 67 1.24 -3.81 -18.37
N ARG A 68 2.44 -4.36 -18.49
CA ARG A 68 3.14 -4.49 -19.78
C ARG A 68 3.20 -5.93 -20.25
N CYS A 69 3.87 -6.77 -19.50
CA CYS A 69 4.06 -8.16 -19.86
C CYS A 69 4.16 -9.01 -18.60
N PHE A 70 3.55 -10.18 -18.62
CA PHE A 70 3.69 -11.19 -17.56
C PHE A 70 3.99 -12.54 -18.16
N SER A 71 4.82 -13.34 -17.48
CA SER A 71 5.04 -14.74 -17.82
C SER A 71 3.77 -15.56 -17.58
N SER A 72 3.64 -16.69 -18.26
CA SER A 72 2.45 -17.54 -18.15
C SER A 72 2.24 -18.17 -16.78
N ASP A 73 3.30 -18.25 -15.98
CA ASP A 73 3.32 -18.78 -14.62
C ASP A 73 3.24 -17.68 -13.54
N PHE A 74 3.01 -16.41 -13.95
CA PHE A 74 2.96 -15.30 -13.02
C PHE A 74 1.84 -15.48 -11.98
N LYS A 75 2.22 -15.43 -10.70
CA LYS A 75 1.31 -15.44 -9.55
C LYS A 75 1.67 -14.33 -8.57
N ALA A 76 0.66 -13.63 -8.10
CA ALA A 76 0.80 -12.58 -7.10
C ALA A 76 -0.44 -12.50 -6.21
N ILE A 77 -0.28 -11.96 -5.02
CA ILE A 77 -1.36 -11.62 -4.10
C ILE A 77 -1.38 -10.12 -3.88
N PHE A 78 -2.58 -9.58 -3.66
CA PHE A 78 -2.78 -8.13 -3.58
C PHE A 78 -3.70 -7.76 -2.42
N PHE A 79 -3.38 -6.62 -1.81
CA PHE A 79 -4.23 -5.89 -0.88
C PHE A 79 -4.57 -4.54 -1.51
N ALA A 80 -5.83 -4.16 -1.50
CA ALA A 80 -6.27 -2.81 -1.85
C ALA A 80 -6.96 -2.18 -0.65
N VAL A 81 -6.59 -0.96 -0.33
CA VAL A 81 -7.05 -0.23 0.86
C VAL A 81 -7.56 1.14 0.44
N SER A 82 -8.79 1.47 0.83
CA SER A 82 -9.38 2.78 0.52
C SER A 82 -8.67 3.93 1.25
N LYS A 83 -8.84 5.15 0.73
CA LYS A 83 -8.35 6.35 1.42
C LYS A 83 -8.99 6.53 2.79
N ASN A 84 -10.30 6.23 2.91
CA ASN A 84 -11.01 6.35 4.17
C ASN A 84 -10.40 5.45 5.25
N LEU A 85 -10.07 4.22 4.90
CA LEU A 85 -9.41 3.31 5.82
C LEU A 85 -8.00 3.78 6.19
N LEU A 86 -7.22 4.28 5.23
CA LEU A 86 -5.88 4.81 5.48
C LEU A 86 -5.90 5.96 6.51
N GLU A 87 -6.94 6.80 6.49
CA GLU A 87 -7.12 7.91 7.44
C GLU A 87 -7.44 7.42 8.87
N THR A 88 -7.96 6.20 9.02
CA THR A 88 -8.25 5.59 10.33
C THR A 88 -7.05 4.85 10.92
N LEU A 89 -6.00 4.62 10.12
CA LEU A 89 -4.79 3.95 10.62
C LEU A 89 -4.07 4.83 11.65
N PRO A 90 -3.37 4.21 12.61
CA PRO A 90 -2.62 4.96 13.62
C PRO A 90 -1.65 5.93 12.95
N LYS A 91 -1.68 7.19 13.40
CA LYS A 91 -0.74 8.20 12.91
C LYS A 91 0.67 7.87 13.41
N ILE A 92 1.52 7.48 12.48
CA ILE A 92 2.96 7.33 12.74
C ILE A 92 3.60 8.68 12.49
N SER A 93 4.51 9.09 13.37
CA SER A 93 5.19 10.40 13.29
C SER A 93 5.91 10.71 11.97
N ASN A 94 6.06 9.71 11.06
CA ASN A 94 6.76 9.84 9.79
C ASN A 94 5.97 9.33 8.57
N VAL A 95 4.64 9.24 8.68
CA VAL A 95 3.79 8.73 7.58
C VAL A 95 4.03 9.50 6.28
N LEU A 96 4.16 10.82 6.33
CA LEU A 96 4.41 11.63 5.13
C LEU A 96 5.77 11.32 4.48
N SER A 97 6.83 11.20 5.28
CA SER A 97 8.15 10.81 4.76
C SER A 97 8.11 9.43 4.12
N LEU A 98 7.32 8.51 4.68
CA LEU A 98 7.09 7.19 4.10
C LEU A 98 6.37 7.29 2.76
N PHE A 99 5.30 8.09 2.62
CA PHE A 99 4.60 8.28 1.36
C PHE A 99 5.52 8.88 0.27
N PHE A 100 6.36 9.85 0.61
CA PHE A 100 7.33 10.41 -0.32
C PHE A 100 8.37 9.36 -0.75
N TYR A 101 8.86 8.56 0.20
CA TYR A 101 9.77 7.48 -0.09
C TYR A 101 9.14 6.44 -1.03
N LEU A 102 7.94 5.97 -0.74
CA LEU A 102 7.20 5.01 -1.56
C LEU A 102 6.90 5.52 -2.98
N LYS A 103 6.74 6.83 -3.15
CA LYS A 103 6.56 7.43 -4.48
C LYS A 103 7.80 7.23 -5.36
N ASP A 104 8.99 7.32 -4.78
CA ASP A 104 10.25 7.19 -5.50
C ASP A 104 10.78 5.75 -5.53
N TYR A 105 10.49 4.97 -4.49
CA TYR A 105 10.94 3.58 -4.29
C TYR A 105 9.76 2.66 -3.95
N PRO A 106 8.93 2.32 -4.94
CA PRO A 106 7.71 1.53 -4.69
C PRO A 106 7.95 0.03 -4.56
N CYS A 107 9.17 -0.46 -4.80
CA CYS A 107 9.51 -1.88 -4.88
C CYS A 107 10.48 -2.29 -3.78
N PHE A 108 10.22 -3.45 -3.14
CA PHE A 108 11.00 -4.02 -2.03
C PHE A 108 11.25 -5.50 -2.30
N ASP A 109 12.53 -5.91 -2.34
CA ASP A 109 12.94 -7.30 -2.45
C ASP A 109 12.92 -7.93 -1.04
N LEU A 110 11.84 -8.66 -0.72
CA LEU A 110 11.57 -9.16 0.61
C LEU A 110 12.41 -10.41 0.94
N THR A 111 12.90 -10.47 2.15
CA THR A 111 13.46 -11.69 2.70
C THR A 111 12.41 -12.82 2.75
N PRO A 112 12.80 -14.10 2.76
CA PRO A 112 11.85 -15.22 2.86
C PRO A 112 10.91 -15.11 4.09
N GLN A 113 11.40 -14.59 5.20
CA GLN A 113 10.60 -14.40 6.41
C GLN A 113 9.56 -13.29 6.23
N GLU A 114 9.93 -12.16 5.63
CA GLU A 114 8.99 -11.07 5.33
C GLU A 114 7.92 -11.50 4.32
N GLN A 115 8.31 -12.27 3.30
CA GLN A 115 7.37 -12.86 2.34
C GLN A 115 6.34 -13.75 3.04
N GLU A 116 6.78 -14.59 3.99
CA GLU A 116 5.89 -15.46 4.75
C GLU A 116 4.92 -14.64 5.60
N THR A 117 5.39 -13.63 6.29
CA THR A 117 4.55 -12.70 7.07
C THR A 117 3.45 -12.08 6.18
N VAL A 118 3.79 -11.56 4.99
CA VAL A 118 2.81 -10.97 4.07
C VAL A 118 1.79 -11.99 3.60
N LYS A 119 2.21 -13.23 3.28
CA LYS A 119 1.33 -14.33 2.87
C LYS A 119 0.38 -14.76 4.00
N GLU A 120 0.88 -14.88 5.23
CA GLU A 120 0.07 -15.23 6.40
C GLU A 120 -1.02 -14.19 6.65
N TYR A 121 -0.69 -12.90 6.65
CA TYR A 121 -1.69 -11.83 6.77
C TYR A 121 -2.72 -11.88 5.64
N HIS A 122 -2.28 -12.05 4.39
CA HIS A 122 -3.21 -12.17 3.26
C HIS A 122 -4.17 -13.35 3.43
N ALA A 123 -3.66 -14.54 3.77
CA ALA A 123 -4.46 -15.73 3.96
C ALA A 123 -5.44 -15.58 5.13
N PHE A 124 -4.98 -15.00 6.26
CA PHE A 124 -5.79 -14.85 7.45
C PHE A 124 -6.91 -13.82 7.24
N ILE A 125 -6.61 -12.66 6.68
CA ILE A 125 -7.61 -11.63 6.37
C ILE A 125 -8.61 -12.20 5.36
N ARG A 126 -8.15 -12.86 4.29
CA ARG A 126 -9.00 -13.47 3.28
C ARG A 126 -9.99 -14.50 3.87
N LYS A 127 -9.51 -15.32 4.81
CA LYS A 127 -10.36 -16.27 5.55
C LYS A 127 -11.46 -15.55 6.34
N ARG A 128 -11.14 -14.40 6.97
CA ARG A 128 -12.13 -13.61 7.72
C ARG A 128 -13.11 -12.89 6.78
N LEU A 129 -12.64 -12.38 5.65
CA LEU A 129 -13.50 -11.76 4.64
C LEU A 129 -14.58 -12.70 4.11
N LYS A 130 -14.23 -13.97 3.91
CA LYS A 130 -15.16 -15.03 3.43
C LYS A 130 -16.23 -15.42 4.45
N ASN A 131 -15.99 -15.23 5.74
CA ASN A 131 -16.96 -15.55 6.81
C ASN A 131 -18.01 -14.44 6.97
N LYS A 132 -18.98 -14.38 6.04
CA LYS A 132 -20.02 -13.34 6.01
C LYS A 132 -20.97 -13.35 7.19
N GLU A 133 -21.10 -14.48 7.89
CA GLU A 133 -22.01 -14.67 9.04
C GLU A 133 -21.43 -14.16 10.36
N ALA A 134 -20.13 -13.86 10.43
CA ALA A 134 -19.49 -13.43 11.67
C ALA A 134 -19.92 -12.00 12.04
N LEU A 135 -20.53 -11.85 13.23
CA LEU A 135 -21.05 -10.56 13.74
C LEU A 135 -19.98 -9.45 13.77
N TYR A 136 -18.78 -9.78 14.21
CA TYR A 136 -17.66 -8.83 14.32
C TYR A 136 -16.62 -8.99 13.19
N ARG A 137 -17.07 -9.40 12.00
CA ARG A 137 -16.18 -9.63 10.85
C ARG A 137 -15.37 -8.39 10.49
N LYS A 138 -16.03 -7.24 10.43
CA LYS A 138 -15.43 -5.96 10.08
C LYS A 138 -14.34 -5.57 11.08
N GLU A 139 -14.66 -5.61 12.36
CA GLU A 139 -13.75 -5.25 13.45
C GLU A 139 -12.51 -6.15 13.46
N VAL A 140 -12.69 -7.46 13.25
CA VAL A 140 -11.58 -8.40 13.17
C VAL A 140 -10.70 -8.10 11.96
N VAL A 141 -11.29 -7.85 10.79
CA VAL A 141 -10.54 -7.51 9.58
C VAL A 141 -9.79 -6.18 9.75
N MET A 142 -10.42 -5.17 10.35
CA MET A 142 -9.79 -3.88 10.66
C MET A 142 -8.59 -4.04 11.60
N GLY A 143 -8.73 -4.82 12.68
CA GLY A 143 -7.61 -5.10 13.59
C GLY A 143 -6.44 -5.83 12.90
N LEU A 144 -6.75 -6.78 12.02
CA LEU A 144 -5.73 -7.47 11.22
C LEU A 144 -5.03 -6.53 10.22
N MET A 145 -5.77 -5.62 9.59
CA MET A 145 -5.20 -4.62 8.69
C MET A 145 -4.31 -3.62 9.44
N GLN A 146 -4.67 -3.23 10.67
CA GLN A 146 -3.80 -2.41 11.51
C GLN A 146 -2.50 -3.15 11.86
N GLY A 147 -2.58 -4.42 12.25
CA GLY A 147 -1.41 -5.26 12.47
C GLY A 147 -0.52 -5.35 11.23
N PHE A 148 -1.12 -5.65 10.09
CA PHE A 148 -0.41 -5.72 8.80
C PHE A 148 0.26 -4.38 8.44
N PHE A 149 -0.39 -3.26 8.68
CA PHE A 149 0.19 -1.94 8.46
C PHE A 149 1.49 -1.73 9.27
N PHE A 150 1.52 -2.14 10.54
CA PHE A 150 2.74 -2.05 11.34
C PHE A 150 3.83 -3.01 10.87
N GLU A 151 3.47 -4.21 10.38
CA GLU A 151 4.45 -5.12 9.75
C GLU A 151 5.04 -4.51 8.47
N LEU A 152 4.22 -3.86 7.64
CA LEU A 152 4.74 -3.12 6.50
C LEU A 152 5.71 -2.00 6.94
N CYS A 153 5.41 -1.30 8.04
CA CYS A 153 6.32 -0.29 8.58
C CYS A 153 7.66 -0.88 9.05
N ASN A 154 7.64 -2.08 9.65
CA ASN A 154 8.86 -2.82 10.01
C ASN A 154 9.67 -3.18 8.76
N ILE A 155 9.02 -3.74 7.74
CA ILE A 155 9.65 -4.05 6.44
C ILE A 155 10.29 -2.79 5.85
N PHE A 156 9.56 -1.67 5.79
CA PHE A 156 10.13 -0.41 5.27
C PHE A 156 11.34 0.07 6.05
N THR A 157 11.31 -0.07 7.37
CA THR A 157 12.44 0.32 8.22
C THR A 157 13.68 -0.53 7.91
N ASN A 158 13.49 -1.82 7.61
CA ASN A 158 14.59 -2.73 7.26
C ASN A 158 15.17 -2.44 5.87
N HIS A 159 14.35 -2.04 4.92
CA HIS A 159 14.74 -1.83 3.52
C HIS A 159 15.06 -0.38 3.19
N ALA A 160 14.62 0.58 4.00
CA ALA A 160 14.93 1.98 3.79
C ALA A 160 16.42 2.25 4.05
N PRO A 161 17.11 3.00 3.21
CA PRO A 161 18.47 3.41 3.49
C PRO A 161 18.50 4.19 4.82
N ALA A 162 19.58 4.03 5.59
CA ALA A 162 19.74 4.61 6.93
C ALA A 162 19.44 6.13 6.99
N ASN A 163 19.55 6.83 5.85
CA ASN A 163 19.24 8.25 5.70
C ASN A 163 17.73 8.54 5.54
N ALA A 164 16.90 7.57 5.20
CA ALA A 164 15.45 7.73 5.06
C ALA A 164 14.73 7.59 6.42
N THR A 165 15.31 6.82 7.34
CA THR A 165 14.76 6.60 8.69
C THR A 165 15.28 7.60 9.74
N THR A 166 16.42 8.23 9.48
CA THR A 166 16.96 9.26 10.36
C THR A 166 16.58 10.65 9.86
N MET A 167 15.76 11.35 10.59
CA MET A 167 15.30 12.75 10.36
C MET A 167 16.40 13.79 10.13
N LYS A 168 17.68 13.40 10.05
CA LYS A 168 18.81 14.32 9.97
C LYS A 168 19.05 14.95 8.60
N ASN A 169 18.48 14.39 7.52
CA ASN A 169 18.70 14.91 6.15
C ASN A 169 17.39 15.04 5.34
N LYS A 170 16.31 15.52 5.96
CA LYS A 170 15.14 15.94 5.18
C LYS A 170 15.56 17.01 4.19
N SER A 171 15.21 16.85 2.93
CA SER A 171 15.37 17.92 1.98
C SER A 171 14.55 19.13 2.47
N ARG A 172 15.01 20.35 2.19
CA ARG A 172 14.29 21.58 2.55
C ARG A 172 12.84 21.57 2.03
N LYS A 173 12.59 20.90 0.90
CA LYS A 173 11.25 20.75 0.30
C LYS A 173 10.34 19.84 1.14
N GLU A 174 10.85 18.70 1.63
CA GLU A 174 10.11 17.78 2.50
C GLU A 174 9.78 18.43 3.84
N TYR A 175 10.73 19.13 4.43
CA TYR A 175 10.51 19.89 5.68
C TYR A 175 9.44 20.98 5.52
N ILE A 176 9.50 21.77 4.44
CA ILE A 176 8.52 22.84 4.18
C ILE A 176 7.12 22.23 3.95
N PHE A 177 7.03 21.12 3.21
CA PHE A 177 5.77 20.45 2.93
C PHE A 177 5.16 19.84 4.20
N GLU A 178 5.95 19.20 5.05
CA GLU A 178 5.45 18.67 6.34
C GLU A 178 4.91 19.79 7.23
N ARG A 179 5.68 20.86 7.40
CA ARG A 179 5.24 22.05 8.17
C ARG A 179 3.96 22.65 7.60
N PHE A 180 3.86 22.74 6.29
CA PHE A 180 2.64 23.20 5.62
C PHE A 180 1.47 22.26 5.87
N TYR A 181 1.68 20.95 5.75
CA TYR A 181 0.65 19.95 5.98
C TYR A 181 0.19 19.89 7.44
N GLU A 182 1.13 19.92 8.39
CA GLU A 182 0.82 20.02 9.83
C GLU A 182 -0.02 21.26 10.13
N SER A 183 0.39 22.44 9.63
CA SER A 183 -0.38 23.68 9.75
C SER A 183 -1.76 23.59 9.12
N LEU A 184 -1.88 22.91 7.97
CA LEU A 184 -3.14 22.73 7.27
C LEU A 184 -4.09 21.83 8.06
N VAL A 185 -3.59 20.73 8.64
CA VAL A 185 -4.38 19.82 9.48
C VAL A 185 -4.82 20.50 10.77
N GLU A 186 -3.95 21.26 11.43
CA GLU A 186 -4.28 22.03 12.62
C GLU A 186 -5.30 23.13 12.33
N SER A 187 -5.12 23.89 11.24
CA SER A 187 -6.04 24.95 10.84
C SER A 187 -7.39 24.41 10.37
N TYR A 188 -7.43 23.27 9.68
CA TYR A 188 -8.68 22.63 9.24
C TYR A 188 -9.56 22.16 10.40
N GLN A 189 -8.96 21.80 11.52
CA GLN A 189 -9.71 21.44 12.74
C GLN A 189 -10.25 22.66 13.50
N SER A 190 -9.61 23.82 13.36
CA SER A 190 -9.94 25.04 14.09
C SER A 190 -10.75 26.08 13.29
N GLU A 191 -10.59 26.16 11.98
CA GLU A 191 -11.22 27.17 11.14
C GLU A 191 -12.06 26.54 10.01
N ARG A 192 -13.38 26.46 10.21
CA ARG A 192 -14.35 26.01 9.21
C ARG A 192 -14.83 27.10 8.23
N SER A 193 -14.28 28.29 8.27
CA SER A 193 -14.69 29.40 7.40
C SER A 193 -13.51 30.17 6.83
N VAL A 194 -13.44 30.27 5.51
CA VAL A 194 -12.60 31.23 4.80
C VAL A 194 -13.27 32.59 4.96
N LYS A 195 -12.71 33.48 5.76
CA LYS A 195 -13.07 34.89 5.74
C LYS A 195 -12.27 35.53 4.61
N PHE A 196 -12.98 36.02 3.58
CA PHE A 196 -12.45 36.94 2.58
C PHE A 196 -12.25 38.32 3.16
#